data_9e21c34fdda03aad1a67515984dc7882
#
_entry.id   9e21c34fdda03aad1a67515984dc7882
#
_cell.length_a   1.000
_cell.length_b   1.000
_cell.length_c   1.000
_cell.angle_alpha   90.00
_cell.angle_beta   90.00
_cell.angle_gamma   90.00
#
_symmetry.space_group_name_H-M   'P 1'
#
loop_
_entity.id
_entity.type
_entity.pdbx_description
1 polymer ?
#
loop_
_entity_poly.entity_id
_entity_poly.type
_entity_poly.pdbx_seq_one_letter_code
_entity_poly.pdbx_strand_id
1 'polypeptide(L)'
;MIIMKKIYLTLLAAMALTLGACSSSNDPDLPDPEPTPAPTPSPEPEPEPEPSLNSQGWASDYSGVMLQGFSWDSYNESQWKVLEKQADELKNYIDLVWLPQSGKCLETTQVMGYMPYYYFNQNSSFGSEAELRSLITKFKAAGIGAIADVVINHRNTEGWYTFPAETYKGVTYQMQSTDICKNDDGGTTATQAATDGVSLSQNNDEGTDWKGCRDIDHKSENVQKVIKAYLKYLKDDLGYTGFRYDMVKGF
;
A
#
# COMPACT_ATOMS: atom_id res chain seq x y z
N MET A 1 -34.81 -30.28 -9.82
CA MET A 1 -34.73 -29.98 -11.26
C MET A 1 -35.45 -28.66 -11.50
N ILE A 2 -34.79 -27.54 -11.31
CA ILE A 2 -35.29 -26.22 -11.69
C ILE A 2 -34.13 -25.46 -12.31
N ILE A 3 -34.31 -25.15 -13.59
CA ILE A 3 -33.37 -24.51 -14.47
C ILE A 3 -33.42 -22.99 -14.20
N MET A 4 -32.34 -22.38 -13.75
CA MET A 4 -32.24 -20.92 -13.71
C MET A 4 -31.55 -20.41 -14.99
N LYS A 5 -32.33 -19.67 -15.79
CA LYS A 5 -31.91 -19.01 -17.03
C LYS A 5 -30.96 -17.84 -16.72
N LYS A 6 -29.79 -17.86 -17.35
CA LYS A 6 -28.89 -16.71 -17.43
C LYS A 6 -29.47 -15.68 -18.40
N ILE A 7 -29.63 -14.44 -17.93
CA ILE A 7 -29.98 -13.29 -18.78
C ILE A 7 -28.65 -12.57 -19.07
N TYR A 8 -28.23 -12.63 -20.32
CA TYR A 8 -27.14 -11.79 -20.85
C TYR A 8 -27.76 -10.52 -21.41
N LEU A 9 -27.41 -9.38 -20.84
CA LEU A 9 -27.75 -8.07 -21.40
C LEU A 9 -26.60 -7.65 -22.33
N THR A 10 -26.80 -7.83 -23.64
CA THR A 10 -25.93 -7.34 -24.69
C THR A 10 -26.31 -5.91 -25.04
N LEU A 11 -25.44 -4.95 -24.75
CA LEU A 11 -25.57 -3.57 -25.22
C LEU A 11 -25.05 -3.51 -26.65
N LEU A 12 -25.95 -3.38 -27.62
CA LEU A 12 -25.62 -3.15 -29.03
C LEU A 12 -25.44 -1.64 -29.23
N ALA A 13 -24.19 -1.20 -29.47
CA ALA A 13 -23.92 0.14 -29.95
C ALA A 13 -24.18 0.18 -31.47
N ALA A 14 -25.26 0.84 -31.88
CA ALA A 14 -25.54 1.07 -33.29
C ALA A 14 -24.66 2.22 -33.81
N MET A 15 -23.71 1.88 -34.68
CA MET A 15 -22.89 2.81 -35.42
C MET A 15 -23.61 3.14 -36.73
N ALA A 16 -24.25 4.31 -36.81
CA ALA A 16 -24.87 4.80 -38.05
C ALA A 16 -23.79 5.32 -38.99
N LEU A 17 -23.48 4.56 -40.04
CA LEU A 17 -22.75 5.06 -41.21
C LEU A 17 -23.71 5.79 -42.12
N THR A 18 -23.60 7.10 -42.20
CA THR A 18 -24.21 7.90 -43.27
C THR A 18 -23.26 7.93 -44.46
N LEU A 19 -23.63 7.21 -45.52
CA LEU A 19 -23.03 7.34 -46.82
C LEU A 19 -23.56 8.64 -47.47
N GLY A 20 -22.71 9.66 -47.54
CA GLY A 20 -22.98 10.86 -48.30
C GLY A 20 -22.72 10.58 -49.80
N ALA A 21 -23.77 10.67 -50.61
CA ALA A 21 -23.68 10.64 -52.06
C ALA A 21 -23.12 11.97 -52.58
N CYS A 22 -22.03 11.93 -53.29
CA CYS A 22 -21.54 13.07 -54.06
C CYS A 22 -22.49 13.32 -55.25
N SER A 23 -23.11 14.48 -55.30
CA SER A 23 -23.57 15.07 -56.55
C SER A 23 -22.79 16.37 -56.81
N SER A 24 -21.99 16.36 -57.84
CA SER A 24 -21.26 17.54 -58.32
C SER A 24 -22.23 18.50 -58.99
N SER A 25 -22.38 19.67 -58.42
CA SER A 25 -22.84 20.86 -59.16
C SER A 25 -21.81 21.96 -58.91
N ASN A 26 -21.05 22.32 -59.93
CA ASN A 26 -20.15 23.44 -59.95
C ASN A 26 -21.02 24.70 -60.00
N ASP A 27 -21.15 25.41 -58.91
CA ASP A 27 -21.64 26.77 -58.84
C ASP A 27 -20.49 27.65 -58.27
N PRO A 28 -19.93 28.58 -59.06
CA PRO A 28 -18.69 29.25 -58.72
C PRO A 28 -18.85 30.50 -57.80
N ASP A 29 -19.99 30.75 -57.21
CA ASP A 29 -20.26 32.03 -56.50
C ASP A 29 -20.80 31.92 -55.09
N LEU A 30 -20.51 30.86 -54.34
CA LEU A 30 -20.79 30.83 -52.91
C LEU A 30 -19.49 30.87 -52.08
N PRO A 31 -19.34 31.85 -51.17
CA PRO A 31 -18.18 31.87 -50.30
C PRO A 31 -18.19 30.66 -49.38
N ASP A 32 -17.01 30.06 -49.18
CA ASP A 32 -16.81 28.95 -48.23
C ASP A 32 -17.36 29.33 -46.84
N PRO A 33 -18.07 28.44 -46.15
CA PRO A 33 -18.49 28.70 -44.79
C PRO A 33 -17.27 28.86 -43.88
N GLU A 34 -17.22 29.98 -43.15
CA GLU A 34 -16.19 30.22 -42.14
C GLU A 34 -16.14 29.04 -41.15
N PRO A 35 -14.93 28.57 -40.80
CA PRO A 35 -14.80 27.46 -39.82
C PRO A 35 -15.41 27.89 -38.49
N THR A 36 -16.35 27.12 -38.00
CA THR A 36 -16.94 27.30 -36.67
C THR A 36 -15.82 27.27 -35.64
N PRO A 37 -15.66 28.29 -34.79
CA PRO A 37 -14.62 28.27 -33.77
C PRO A 37 -14.79 27.07 -32.86
N ALA A 38 -13.69 26.35 -32.59
CA ALA A 38 -13.67 25.25 -31.67
C ALA A 38 -14.16 25.70 -30.28
N PRO A 39 -14.96 24.90 -29.56
CA PRO A 39 -15.42 25.27 -28.24
C PRO A 39 -14.22 25.54 -27.33
N THR A 40 -14.19 26.68 -26.69
CA THR A 40 -13.19 27.05 -25.69
C THR A 40 -13.22 25.96 -24.60
N PRO A 41 -12.08 25.33 -24.26
CA PRO A 41 -12.06 24.36 -23.18
C PRO A 41 -12.55 25.01 -21.89
N SER A 42 -13.47 24.33 -21.22
CA SER A 42 -13.92 24.76 -19.88
C SER A 42 -12.70 24.83 -18.97
N PRO A 43 -12.57 25.89 -18.15
CA PRO A 43 -11.46 25.97 -17.21
C PRO A 43 -11.46 24.72 -16.32
N GLU A 44 -10.28 24.12 -16.20
CA GLU A 44 -10.05 23.01 -15.25
C GLU A 44 -10.39 23.53 -13.84
N PRO A 45 -11.17 22.78 -13.04
CA PRO A 45 -11.52 23.23 -11.69
C PRO A 45 -10.21 23.49 -10.92
N GLU A 46 -10.14 24.66 -10.27
CA GLU A 46 -9.03 24.96 -9.37
C GLU A 46 -8.91 23.84 -8.33
N PRO A 47 -7.69 23.35 -8.05
CA PRO A 47 -7.49 22.34 -7.02
C PRO A 47 -8.04 22.87 -5.69
N GLU A 48 -8.86 22.07 -5.03
CA GLU A 48 -9.32 22.39 -3.67
C GLU A 48 -8.11 22.63 -2.77
N PRO A 49 -8.14 23.64 -1.89
CA PRO A 49 -7.03 23.90 -1.00
C PRO A 49 -6.77 22.67 -0.12
N GLU A 50 -5.50 22.24 -0.08
CA GLU A 50 -5.07 21.15 0.77
C GLU A 50 -5.48 21.44 2.23
N PRO A 51 -6.07 20.48 2.96
CA PRO A 51 -6.46 20.71 4.34
C PRO A 51 -5.23 21.04 5.19
N SER A 52 -5.33 22.04 6.04
CA SER A 52 -4.27 22.34 7.00
C SER A 52 -4.10 21.16 7.96
N LEU A 53 -2.87 20.70 8.17
CA LEU A 53 -2.58 19.60 9.08
C LEU A 53 -2.24 20.12 10.48
N ASN A 54 -2.65 19.39 11.51
CA ASN A 54 -2.22 19.64 12.89
C ASN A 54 -0.77 19.10 13.11
N SER A 55 -0.23 19.29 14.30
CA SER A 55 1.13 18.84 14.65
C SER A 55 1.34 17.32 14.56
N GLN A 56 0.29 16.53 14.50
CA GLN A 56 0.32 15.07 14.32
C GLN A 56 0.11 14.63 12.87
N GLY A 57 -0.02 15.57 11.93
CA GLY A 57 -0.23 15.26 10.51
C GLY A 57 -1.68 14.92 10.14
N TRP A 58 -2.65 15.17 11.01
CA TRP A 58 -4.09 15.04 10.74
C TRP A 58 -4.67 16.36 10.20
N ALA A 59 -5.79 16.28 9.48
CA ALA A 59 -6.54 17.48 9.17
C ALA A 59 -6.83 18.26 10.48
N SER A 60 -6.65 19.58 10.46
CA SER A 60 -6.74 20.41 11.67
C SER A 60 -8.10 20.35 12.37
N ASP A 61 -9.14 19.99 11.65
CA ASP A 61 -10.52 19.82 12.10
C ASP A 61 -10.91 18.34 12.35
N TYR A 62 -9.96 17.39 12.21
CA TYR A 62 -10.23 15.99 12.46
C TYR A 62 -10.47 15.74 13.96
N SER A 63 -11.66 15.25 14.28
CA SER A 63 -12.12 14.95 15.65
C SER A 63 -12.39 13.46 15.89
N GLY A 64 -11.99 12.59 14.98
CA GLY A 64 -12.23 11.16 15.06
C GLY A 64 -11.39 10.46 16.13
N VAL A 65 -11.85 9.28 16.54
CA VAL A 65 -11.21 8.43 17.55
C VAL A 65 -10.52 7.26 16.87
N MET A 66 -9.23 7.05 17.17
CA MET A 66 -8.47 5.88 16.71
C MET A 66 -8.29 4.90 17.87
N LEU A 67 -8.66 3.64 17.62
CA LEU A 67 -8.39 2.50 18.50
C LEU A 67 -7.14 1.77 18.05
N GLN A 68 -6.22 1.49 18.97
CA GLN A 68 -5.21 0.45 18.76
C GLN A 68 -5.89 -0.91 18.90
N GLY A 69 -6.04 -1.65 17.77
CA GLY A 69 -6.80 -2.89 17.67
C GLY A 69 -6.07 -4.13 18.23
N PHE A 70 -4.98 -3.94 18.96
CA PHE A 70 -4.17 -5.02 19.52
C PHE A 70 -3.40 -4.56 20.75
N SER A 71 -2.90 -5.51 21.53
CA SER A 71 -1.88 -5.30 22.55
C SER A 71 -0.73 -6.27 22.34
N TRP A 72 0.36 -6.09 23.08
CA TRP A 72 1.50 -7.03 22.97
C TRP A 72 1.04 -8.44 23.36
N ASP A 73 1.46 -9.42 22.56
CA ASP A 73 1.10 -10.85 22.69
C ASP A 73 -0.39 -11.20 22.50
N SER A 74 -1.20 -10.29 21.96
CA SER A 74 -2.63 -10.53 21.70
C SER A 74 -2.92 -11.28 20.39
N TYR A 75 -2.15 -12.32 20.08
CA TYR A 75 -2.25 -13.05 18.79
C TYR A 75 -3.62 -13.68 18.55
N ASN A 76 -4.26 -14.18 19.60
CA ASN A 76 -5.57 -14.82 19.48
C ASN A 76 -6.71 -13.79 19.49
N GLU A 77 -6.60 -12.77 20.33
CA GLU A 77 -7.62 -11.74 20.54
C GLU A 77 -7.69 -10.76 19.37
N SER A 78 -6.56 -10.54 18.67
CA SER A 78 -6.45 -9.60 17.55
C SER A 78 -6.43 -10.29 16.18
N GLN A 79 -6.86 -11.55 16.09
CA GLN A 79 -7.04 -12.22 14.79
C GLN A 79 -8.05 -11.45 13.92
N TRP A 80 -7.81 -11.44 12.61
CA TRP A 80 -8.63 -10.72 11.66
C TRP A 80 -10.13 -11.05 11.79
N LYS A 81 -10.46 -12.33 11.96
CA LYS A 81 -11.84 -12.79 12.19
C LYS A 81 -12.45 -12.30 13.50
N VAL A 82 -11.63 -12.08 14.52
CA VAL A 82 -12.12 -11.60 15.83
C VAL A 82 -12.46 -10.12 15.72
N LEU A 83 -11.55 -9.33 15.15
CA LEU A 83 -11.76 -7.89 14.92
C LEU A 83 -12.92 -7.63 13.95
N GLU A 84 -13.07 -8.44 12.90
CA GLU A 84 -14.16 -8.32 11.94
C GLU A 84 -15.54 -8.42 12.59
N LYS A 85 -15.71 -9.33 13.56
CA LYS A 85 -16.97 -9.49 14.30
C LYS A 85 -17.34 -8.30 15.16
N GLN A 86 -16.37 -7.47 15.55
CA GLN A 86 -16.56 -6.29 16.38
C GLN A 86 -16.94 -5.04 15.56
N ALA A 87 -16.86 -5.07 14.24
CA ALA A 87 -17.06 -3.91 13.38
C ALA A 87 -18.40 -3.19 13.62
N ASP A 88 -19.49 -3.95 13.79
CA ASP A 88 -20.83 -3.38 13.95
C ASP A 88 -21.04 -2.67 15.32
N GLU A 89 -20.23 -3.03 16.31
CA GLU A 89 -20.20 -2.33 17.60
C GLU A 89 -19.24 -1.13 17.55
N LEU A 90 -18.04 -1.32 17.03
CA LEU A 90 -16.99 -0.31 16.95
C LEU A 90 -17.42 0.94 16.17
N LYS A 91 -18.19 0.78 15.09
CA LYS A 91 -18.65 1.90 14.22
C LYS A 91 -19.39 3.00 14.96
N ASN A 92 -19.92 2.73 16.17
CA ASN A 92 -20.66 3.72 16.94
C ASN A 92 -19.75 4.67 17.74
N TYR A 93 -18.44 4.34 17.85
CA TYR A 93 -17.51 5.03 18.73
C TYR A 93 -16.14 5.30 18.12
N ILE A 94 -15.76 4.54 17.06
CA ILE A 94 -14.40 4.48 16.54
C ILE A 94 -14.41 4.80 15.04
N ASP A 95 -13.57 5.74 14.65
CA ASP A 95 -13.41 6.14 13.25
C ASP A 95 -12.26 5.40 12.56
N LEU A 96 -11.21 5.07 13.30
CA LEU A 96 -10.03 4.39 12.79
C LEU A 96 -9.62 3.25 13.72
N VAL A 97 -9.13 2.16 13.13
CA VAL A 97 -8.51 1.06 13.88
C VAL A 97 -7.09 0.84 13.37
N TRP A 98 -6.11 1.05 14.24
CA TRP A 98 -4.73 0.66 13.98
C TRP A 98 -4.60 -0.85 14.16
N LEU A 99 -4.37 -1.55 13.05
CA LEU A 99 -4.16 -3.00 13.00
C LEU A 99 -2.68 -3.33 13.23
N PRO A 100 -2.36 -4.50 13.82
CA PRO A 100 -0.98 -4.94 13.94
C PRO A 100 -0.36 -5.16 12.56
N GLN A 101 0.98 -5.17 12.51
CA GLN A 101 1.72 -5.43 11.28
C GLN A 101 1.24 -6.74 10.64
N SER A 102 0.79 -6.66 9.39
CA SER A 102 0.07 -7.75 8.71
C SER A 102 0.95 -8.62 7.81
N GLY A 103 2.18 -8.17 7.49
CA GLY A 103 3.10 -8.91 6.64
C GLY A 103 3.64 -10.18 7.33
N LYS A 104 3.89 -11.22 6.52
CA LYS A 104 4.43 -12.48 7.00
C LYS A 104 5.88 -12.33 7.47
N CYS A 105 6.18 -12.81 8.68
CA CYS A 105 7.52 -13.02 9.21
C CYS A 105 8.09 -14.39 8.82
N LEU A 106 9.35 -14.65 9.16
CA LEU A 106 9.93 -16.00 9.05
C LEU A 106 9.22 -16.96 9.99
N GLU A 107 9.09 -16.57 11.25
CA GLU A 107 8.21 -17.23 12.22
C GLU A 107 6.76 -16.98 11.81
N THR A 108 5.93 -18.02 11.88
CA THR A 108 4.56 -17.95 11.37
C THR A 108 3.50 -17.99 12.46
N THR A 109 3.90 -18.17 13.71
CA THR A 109 2.97 -18.26 14.85
C THR A 109 3.50 -17.45 16.03
N GLN A 110 2.59 -16.77 16.71
CA GLN A 110 2.89 -16.02 17.93
C GLN A 110 3.95 -14.92 17.77
N VAL A 111 3.92 -14.20 16.64
CA VAL A 111 4.78 -13.05 16.38
C VAL A 111 3.94 -11.80 16.10
N MET A 112 4.36 -10.67 16.69
CA MET A 112 3.65 -9.40 16.53
C MET A 112 3.87 -8.71 15.17
N GLY A 113 4.82 -9.21 14.37
CA GLY A 113 5.07 -8.70 13.02
C GLY A 113 6.23 -7.70 12.91
N TYR A 114 6.86 -7.30 14.03
CA TYR A 114 7.94 -6.30 14.02
C TYR A 114 9.30 -6.80 13.50
N MET A 115 9.34 -8.01 12.94
CA MET A 115 10.46 -8.57 12.18
C MET A 115 9.98 -8.95 10.77
N PRO A 116 9.57 -7.98 9.92
CA PRO A 116 8.96 -8.28 8.63
C PRO A 116 9.95 -8.99 7.71
N TYR A 117 9.53 -10.10 7.11
CA TYR A 117 10.32 -10.80 6.11
C TYR A 117 9.71 -10.62 4.72
N TYR A 118 8.38 -10.74 4.59
CA TYR A 118 7.66 -10.48 3.34
C TYR A 118 6.86 -9.18 3.42
N TYR A 119 6.92 -8.38 2.36
CA TYR A 119 6.11 -7.18 2.21
C TYR A 119 4.82 -7.41 1.42
N PHE A 120 4.82 -8.37 0.48
CA PHE A 120 3.67 -8.66 -0.39
C PHE A 120 2.96 -9.98 -0.05
N ASN A 121 3.25 -10.57 1.09
CA ASN A 121 2.56 -11.74 1.62
C ASN A 121 2.00 -11.41 3.01
N GLN A 122 0.68 -11.40 3.13
CA GLN A 122 -0.03 -10.96 4.34
C GLN A 122 -0.59 -12.14 5.18
N ASN A 123 -0.07 -13.35 4.98
CA ASN A 123 -0.41 -14.49 5.84
C ASN A 123 0.45 -14.43 7.10
N SER A 124 -0.10 -13.92 8.19
CA SER A 124 0.61 -13.64 9.44
C SER A 124 0.04 -14.44 10.63
N SER A 125 0.55 -14.17 11.84
CA SER A 125 0.00 -14.71 13.07
C SER A 125 -1.45 -14.33 13.33
N PHE A 126 -1.91 -13.21 12.74
CA PHE A 126 -3.27 -12.69 12.92
C PHE A 126 -4.28 -13.28 11.94
N GLY A 127 -3.85 -14.05 10.97
CA GLY A 127 -4.70 -14.72 10.00
C GLY A 127 -4.17 -14.65 8.57
N SER A 128 -4.95 -15.17 7.64
CA SER A 128 -4.65 -15.14 6.21
C SER A 128 -4.92 -13.78 5.59
N GLU A 129 -4.29 -13.51 4.42
CA GLU A 129 -4.59 -12.31 3.63
C GLU A 129 -6.07 -12.21 3.24
N ALA A 130 -6.72 -13.33 2.96
CA ALA A 130 -8.15 -13.33 2.63
C ALA A 130 -9.00 -12.84 3.82
N GLU A 131 -8.65 -13.21 5.04
CA GLU A 131 -9.31 -12.74 6.26
C GLU A 131 -9.03 -11.26 6.54
N LEU A 132 -7.80 -10.81 6.30
CA LEU A 132 -7.45 -9.40 6.40
C LEU A 132 -8.26 -8.54 5.40
N ARG A 133 -8.38 -8.98 4.16
CA ARG A 133 -9.19 -8.31 3.13
C ARG A 133 -10.67 -8.26 3.51
N SER A 134 -11.20 -9.33 4.10
CA SER A 134 -12.57 -9.39 4.62
C SER A 134 -12.77 -8.36 5.74
N LEU A 135 -11.87 -8.33 6.73
CA LEU A 135 -11.87 -7.35 7.81
C LEU A 135 -11.87 -5.91 7.30
N ILE A 136 -10.92 -5.56 6.42
CA ILE A 136 -10.81 -4.19 5.87
C ILE A 136 -12.07 -3.82 5.10
N THR A 137 -12.64 -4.75 4.33
CA THR A 137 -13.89 -4.55 3.60
C THR A 137 -15.06 -4.30 4.56
N LYS A 138 -15.15 -5.09 5.63
CA LYS A 138 -16.19 -4.94 6.66
C LYS A 138 -16.05 -3.62 7.41
N PHE A 139 -14.83 -3.23 7.79
CA PHE A 139 -14.55 -1.94 8.43
C PHE A 139 -14.96 -0.78 7.52
N LYS A 140 -14.54 -0.80 6.26
CA LYS A 140 -14.91 0.23 5.28
C LYS A 140 -16.44 0.34 5.12
N ALA A 141 -17.15 -0.77 5.05
CA ALA A 141 -18.62 -0.78 4.97
C ALA A 141 -19.28 -0.23 6.26
N ALA A 142 -18.61 -0.34 7.40
CA ALA A 142 -19.03 0.20 8.68
C ALA A 142 -18.62 1.67 8.88
N GLY A 143 -17.91 2.30 7.93
CA GLY A 143 -17.37 3.65 8.06
C GLY A 143 -16.10 3.76 8.90
N ILE A 144 -15.43 2.64 9.18
CA ILE A 144 -14.19 2.58 9.97
C ILE A 144 -12.99 2.50 9.01
N GLY A 145 -12.00 3.37 9.18
CA GLY A 145 -10.74 3.32 8.47
C GLY A 145 -9.76 2.33 9.13
N ALA A 146 -9.12 1.47 8.34
CA ALA A 146 -8.04 0.60 8.81
C ALA A 146 -6.68 1.31 8.63
N ILE A 147 -5.88 1.36 9.68
CA ILE A 147 -4.52 1.92 9.67
C ILE A 147 -3.53 0.77 9.72
N ALA A 148 -2.64 0.70 8.72
CA ALA A 148 -1.59 -0.31 8.66
C ALA A 148 -0.43 0.07 9.58
N ASP A 149 0.09 -0.89 10.34
CA ASP A 149 1.40 -0.76 10.98
C ASP A 149 2.50 -1.08 9.98
N VAL A 150 3.34 -0.09 9.70
CA VAL A 150 4.37 -0.15 8.65
C VAL A 150 5.74 -0.19 9.29
N VAL A 151 6.42 -1.33 9.16
CA VAL A 151 7.79 -1.54 9.65
C VAL A 151 8.72 -1.52 8.44
N ILE A 152 9.41 -0.38 8.27
CA ILE A 152 10.32 -0.15 7.15
C ILE A 152 11.71 0.32 7.58
N ASN A 153 11.94 0.54 8.87
CA ASN A 153 13.27 0.84 9.39
C ASN A 153 14.23 -0.33 9.15
N HIS A 154 13.75 -1.53 9.39
CA HIS A 154 14.53 -2.76 9.32
C HIS A 154 13.73 -3.87 8.65
N ARG A 155 14.43 -4.91 8.19
CA ARG A 155 13.83 -6.09 7.59
C ARG A 155 14.60 -7.35 7.95
N ASN A 156 13.87 -8.44 8.21
CA ASN A 156 14.48 -9.72 8.50
C ASN A 156 15.07 -10.37 7.22
N THR A 157 16.10 -11.19 7.41
CA THR A 157 16.83 -11.87 6.34
C THR A 157 16.97 -13.36 6.65
N GLU A 158 17.10 -14.18 5.63
CA GLU A 158 17.62 -15.52 5.78
C GLU A 158 19.15 -15.45 5.86
N GLY A 159 19.70 -15.91 6.97
CA GLY A 159 21.11 -15.67 7.30
C GLY A 159 21.40 -14.17 7.47
N TRP A 160 22.59 -13.73 7.05
CA TRP A 160 23.03 -12.34 7.26
C TRP A 160 22.51 -11.35 6.21
N TYR A 161 22.24 -11.79 4.95
CA TYR A 161 22.09 -10.83 3.85
C TYR A 161 20.94 -11.14 2.88
N THR A 162 20.29 -12.30 3.00
CA THR A 162 19.35 -12.77 1.98
C THR A 162 17.94 -12.28 2.27
N PHE A 163 17.50 -11.28 1.50
CA PHE A 163 16.10 -10.86 1.48
C PHE A 163 15.30 -11.70 0.47
N PRO A 164 14.02 -11.97 0.74
CA PRO A 164 13.16 -12.67 -0.20
C PRO A 164 12.94 -11.87 -1.48
N ALA A 165 12.94 -12.55 -2.62
CA ALA A 165 12.41 -12.00 -3.84
C ALA A 165 10.89 -12.16 -3.84
N GLU A 166 10.16 -11.06 -4.07
CA GLU A 166 8.70 -11.04 -4.08
C GLU A 166 8.19 -10.43 -5.38
N THR A 167 7.10 -10.95 -5.91
CA THR A 167 6.51 -10.42 -7.15
C THR A 167 5.20 -9.71 -6.85
N TYR A 168 5.10 -8.45 -7.28
CA TYR A 168 3.88 -7.66 -7.19
C TYR A 168 3.59 -7.01 -8.55
N LYS A 169 2.38 -7.22 -9.08
CA LYS A 169 1.94 -6.73 -10.42
C LYS A 169 2.93 -7.04 -11.54
N GLY A 170 3.50 -8.25 -11.53
CA GLY A 170 4.45 -8.72 -12.55
C GLY A 170 5.86 -8.16 -12.43
N VAL A 171 6.16 -7.36 -11.40
CA VAL A 171 7.50 -6.84 -11.11
C VAL A 171 8.07 -7.57 -9.90
N THR A 172 9.31 -8.06 -10.03
CA THR A 172 10.04 -8.65 -8.89
C THR A 172 10.76 -7.55 -8.12
N TYR A 173 10.57 -7.57 -6.81
CA TYR A 173 11.17 -6.68 -5.82
C TYR A 173 12.05 -7.51 -4.88
N GLN A 174 13.30 -7.13 -4.74
CA GLN A 174 14.23 -7.78 -3.83
C GLN A 174 15.25 -6.75 -3.32
N MET A 175 15.42 -6.68 -2.02
CA MET A 175 16.55 -5.97 -1.42
C MET A 175 17.80 -6.84 -1.50
N GLN A 176 18.97 -6.20 -1.50
CA GLN A 176 20.27 -6.84 -1.62
C GLN A 176 21.12 -6.54 -0.37
N SER A 177 22.24 -7.21 -0.21
CA SER A 177 23.18 -6.90 0.87
C SER A 177 23.63 -5.44 0.86
N THR A 178 23.73 -4.83 -0.33
CA THR A 178 24.06 -3.41 -0.51
C THR A 178 22.95 -2.44 -0.09
N ASP A 179 21.80 -2.94 0.31
CA ASP A 179 20.69 -2.18 0.89
C ASP A 179 20.69 -2.21 2.42
N ILE A 180 21.67 -2.91 3.04
CA ILE A 180 21.87 -2.96 4.50
C ILE A 180 22.82 -1.85 4.90
N CYS A 181 22.49 -1.09 5.94
CA CYS A 181 23.31 0.00 6.46
C CYS A 181 24.69 -0.49 6.89
N LYS A 182 25.71 0.35 6.65
CA LYS A 182 27.11 0.01 6.95
C LYS A 182 27.36 -0.29 8.42
N ASN A 183 26.67 0.39 9.31
CA ASN A 183 26.81 0.26 10.77
C ASN A 183 25.75 -0.67 11.40
N ASP A 184 25.02 -1.43 10.58
CA ASP A 184 23.99 -2.37 11.05
C ASP A 184 24.54 -3.27 12.17
N ASP A 185 23.74 -3.47 13.22
CA ASP A 185 24.09 -4.21 14.44
C ASP A 185 25.40 -3.71 15.09
N GLY A 186 25.54 -2.39 15.17
CA GLY A 186 26.74 -1.74 15.72
C GLY A 186 28.04 -2.07 14.94
N GLY A 187 27.91 -2.43 13.65
CA GLY A 187 29.02 -2.80 12.77
C GLY A 187 29.36 -4.31 12.79
N THR A 188 28.60 -5.12 13.52
CA THR A 188 28.78 -6.60 13.54
C THR A 188 28.54 -7.17 12.14
N THR A 189 27.48 -6.72 11.45
CA THR A 189 27.16 -7.15 10.09
C THR A 189 28.26 -6.80 9.11
N ALA A 190 28.87 -5.62 9.24
CA ALA A 190 30.02 -5.22 8.38
C ALA A 190 31.26 -6.09 8.62
N THR A 191 31.51 -6.49 9.87
CA THR A 191 32.62 -7.40 10.21
C THR A 191 32.40 -8.77 9.56
N GLN A 192 31.18 -9.31 9.64
CA GLN A 192 30.83 -10.57 9.00
C GLN A 192 30.89 -10.46 7.47
N ALA A 193 30.39 -9.36 6.91
CA ALA A 193 30.41 -9.10 5.46
C ALA A 193 31.84 -9.07 4.90
N ALA A 194 32.78 -8.46 5.64
CA ALA A 194 34.19 -8.47 5.26
C ALA A 194 34.79 -9.89 5.26
N THR A 195 34.37 -10.74 6.19
CA THR A 195 34.79 -12.15 6.25
C THR A 195 34.25 -12.94 5.08
N ASP A 196 33.00 -12.69 4.72
CA ASP A 196 32.28 -13.42 3.66
C ASP A 196 32.56 -12.85 2.25
N GLY A 197 33.29 -11.74 2.14
CA GLY A 197 33.53 -11.04 0.87
C GLY A 197 32.26 -10.40 0.28
N VAL A 198 31.30 -10.02 1.13
CA VAL A 198 30.02 -9.40 0.75
C VAL A 198 30.13 -7.88 0.94
N SER A 199 29.51 -7.12 0.04
CA SER A 199 29.42 -5.65 0.16
C SER A 199 28.11 -5.24 0.81
N LEU A 200 28.18 -4.30 1.76
CA LEU A 200 27.02 -3.58 2.31
C LEU A 200 26.92 -2.18 1.70
N SER A 201 25.86 -1.44 2.06
CA SER A 201 25.78 -0.02 1.77
C SER A 201 26.98 0.74 2.32
N GLN A 202 27.29 1.90 1.71
CA GLN A 202 28.31 2.83 2.25
C GLN A 202 27.70 3.83 3.24
N ASN A 203 26.39 3.87 3.38
CA ASN A 203 25.68 4.76 4.29
C ASN A 203 25.50 4.11 5.65
N ASN A 204 25.56 4.93 6.69
CA ASN A 204 25.16 4.52 8.02
C ASN A 204 23.64 4.64 8.16
N ASP A 205 23.08 3.87 9.07
CA ASP A 205 21.75 4.11 9.61
C ASP A 205 21.64 5.53 10.16
N GLU A 206 20.52 6.19 9.94
CA GLU A 206 20.30 7.60 10.33
C GLU A 206 19.74 7.76 11.74
N GLY A 207 19.38 6.67 12.38
CA GLY A 207 18.69 6.71 13.66
C GLY A 207 19.14 5.68 14.67
N THR A 208 18.15 5.05 15.28
CA THR A 208 18.34 4.09 16.35
C THR A 208 18.56 2.70 15.78
N ASP A 209 19.77 2.16 15.93
CA ASP A 209 20.09 0.77 15.61
C ASP A 209 19.24 -0.20 16.45
N TRP A 210 18.61 -1.15 15.79
CA TRP A 210 17.89 -2.24 16.42
C TRP A 210 18.43 -3.60 15.95
N LYS A 211 19.09 -4.29 16.85
CA LYS A 211 19.84 -5.52 16.57
C LYS A 211 19.01 -6.76 16.22
N GLY A 212 17.69 -6.64 16.09
CA GLY A 212 16.80 -7.76 15.82
C GLY A 212 16.72 -8.17 14.35
N CYS A 213 16.96 -7.24 13.44
CA CYS A 213 16.90 -7.42 11.97
C CYS A 213 18.01 -6.61 11.30
N ARG A 214 18.00 -6.56 9.96
CA ARG A 214 18.95 -5.71 9.22
C ARG A 214 18.36 -4.31 9.03
N ASP A 215 19.06 -3.28 9.49
CA ASP A 215 18.70 -1.90 9.21
C ASP A 215 18.90 -1.61 7.74
N ILE A 216 17.85 -1.09 7.08
CA ILE A 216 17.87 -0.86 5.64
C ILE A 216 18.23 0.59 5.29
N ASP A 217 19.04 0.75 4.26
CA ASP A 217 19.53 2.05 3.80
C ASP A 217 18.43 2.80 3.02
N HIS A 218 17.75 3.74 3.67
CA HIS A 218 16.71 4.56 3.03
C HIS A 218 17.23 5.52 1.96
N LYS A 219 18.53 5.70 1.80
CA LYS A 219 19.14 6.43 0.67
C LYS A 219 19.30 5.57 -0.57
N SER A 220 19.17 4.23 -0.45
CA SER A 220 19.18 3.33 -1.59
C SER A 220 17.94 3.52 -2.46
N GLU A 221 18.14 3.75 -3.75
CA GLU A 221 17.04 3.81 -4.73
C GLU A 221 16.25 2.49 -4.80
N ASN A 222 16.93 1.35 -4.59
CA ASN A 222 16.28 0.04 -4.56
C ASN A 222 15.37 -0.09 -3.34
N VAL A 223 15.82 0.32 -2.15
CA VAL A 223 15.00 0.34 -0.94
C VAL A 223 13.77 1.23 -1.14
N GLN A 224 13.97 2.47 -1.62
CA GLN A 224 12.86 3.40 -1.89
C GLN A 224 11.85 2.82 -2.89
N LYS A 225 12.33 2.15 -3.95
CA LYS A 225 11.48 1.48 -4.94
C LYS A 225 10.64 0.36 -4.32
N VAL A 226 11.26 -0.50 -3.49
CA VAL A 226 10.57 -1.61 -2.81
C VAL A 226 9.54 -1.08 -1.83
N ILE A 227 9.92 -0.13 -0.98
CA ILE A 227 9.03 0.48 0.03
C ILE A 227 7.85 1.19 -0.65
N LYS A 228 8.10 1.98 -1.69
CA LYS A 228 7.03 2.65 -2.44
C LYS A 228 6.02 1.66 -3.03
N ALA A 229 6.49 0.53 -3.56
CA ALA A 229 5.62 -0.53 -4.06
C ALA A 229 4.83 -1.19 -2.93
N TYR A 230 5.46 -1.45 -1.77
CA TYR A 230 4.82 -2.00 -0.58
C TYR A 230 3.71 -1.07 -0.06
N LEU A 231 3.97 0.22 0.12
CA LEU A 231 2.96 1.18 0.58
C LEU A 231 1.78 1.28 -0.40
N LYS A 232 2.05 1.24 -1.72
CA LYS A 232 0.99 1.17 -2.74
C LYS A 232 0.17 -0.10 -2.64
N TYR A 233 0.80 -1.25 -2.39
CA TYR A 233 0.11 -2.51 -2.18
C TYR A 233 -0.83 -2.45 -0.98
N LEU A 234 -0.34 -1.95 0.17
CA LEU A 234 -1.17 -1.80 1.36
C LEU A 234 -2.39 -0.89 1.12
N LYS A 235 -2.16 0.26 0.48
CA LYS A 235 -3.21 1.25 0.25
C LYS A 235 -4.17 0.85 -0.88
N ASP A 236 -3.61 0.56 -2.07
CA ASP A 236 -4.40 0.45 -3.30
C ASP A 236 -5.01 -0.94 -3.47
N ASP A 237 -4.34 -2.01 -3.00
CA ASP A 237 -4.80 -3.38 -3.21
C ASP A 237 -5.45 -4.00 -1.97
N LEU A 238 -4.91 -3.73 -0.76
CA LEU A 238 -5.53 -4.21 0.48
C LEU A 238 -6.62 -3.26 0.99
N GLY A 239 -6.51 -1.97 0.69
CA GLY A 239 -7.53 -0.98 1.03
C GLY A 239 -7.34 -0.31 2.39
N TYR A 240 -6.14 -0.33 2.96
CA TYR A 240 -5.84 0.47 4.15
C TYR A 240 -6.07 1.95 3.91
N THR A 241 -6.61 2.63 4.89
CA THR A 241 -6.93 4.08 4.83
C THR A 241 -5.69 4.94 5.04
N GLY A 242 -4.75 4.48 5.88
CA GLY A 242 -3.54 5.21 6.23
C GLY A 242 -2.51 4.31 6.90
N PHE A 243 -1.44 4.93 7.40
CA PHE A 243 -0.27 4.25 7.94
C PHE A 243 0.11 4.79 9.32
N ARG A 244 0.54 3.90 10.18
CA ARG A 244 1.36 4.19 11.36
C ARG A 244 2.75 3.63 11.06
N TYR A 245 3.76 4.48 11.08
CA TYR A 245 5.13 4.06 10.86
C TYR A 245 5.79 3.68 12.17
N ASP A 246 6.38 2.48 12.19
CA ASP A 246 7.20 2.03 13.31
C ASP A 246 8.60 2.64 13.22
N MET A 247 9.22 2.87 14.38
CA MET A 247 10.61 3.34 14.51
C MET A 247 11.00 4.52 13.59
N VAL A 248 10.13 5.54 13.50
CA VAL A 248 10.37 6.75 12.65
C VAL A 248 11.65 7.53 12.99
N LYS A 249 12.33 7.21 14.09
CA LYS A 249 13.64 7.78 14.44
C LYS A 249 14.80 7.02 13.80
N GLY A 250 14.54 5.96 13.09
CA GLY A 250 15.51 5.11 12.41
C GLY A 250 15.65 5.41 10.91
N PHE A 251 14.88 6.35 10.36
CA PHE A 251 14.95 6.75 8.94
C PHE A 251 14.40 8.15 8.69
#